data_bd7388fbaf6f0aeffc76a23984e0a647
#
_entry.id   bd7388fbaf6f0aeffc76a23984e0a647
#
_cell.length_a   1.000
_cell.length_b   1.000
_cell.length_c   1.000
_cell.angle_alpha   90.00
_cell.angle_beta   90.00
_cell.angle_gamma   90.00
#
_symmetry.space_group_name_H-M   'P 1'
#
loop_
_entity.id
_entity.type
_entity.pdbx_description
1 polymer ?
#
loop_
_entity_poly.entity_id
_entity_poly.type
_entity_poly.pdbx_seq_one_letter_code
_entity_poly.pdbx_strand_id
1 'polypeptide(L)'
;MNRPTTSDRAPPSGPIGDRVDCLVIPDAQADVELMAAVAANDPVAQQAAAERLAPRVRKVAGLLCRNAADADDAAQAALIEILKSAGTFRVATSLEGWAERLTIRTTLRAARRERSRRGLLERWLPADLLPWGSPAVQPSVEGVTLDTLLNRLSPDRFEAFVLHHALDYTVDEIAELTATPPGTVKDRLVMARKQLRKLLRTGARNSGGQDR
;
A
#
# COMPACT_ATOMS: atom_id res chain seq x y z
N MET A 1 -44.25 -21.11 -42.36
CA MET A 1 -43.08 -21.49 -41.55
C MET A 1 -42.24 -20.24 -41.34
N ASN A 2 -42.54 -19.49 -40.31
CA ASN A 2 -41.87 -18.23 -39.97
C ASN A 2 -40.91 -18.46 -38.80
N ARG A 3 -39.62 -18.17 -39.00
CA ARG A 3 -38.64 -18.06 -37.92
C ARG A 3 -38.67 -16.62 -37.38
N PRO A 4 -38.73 -16.40 -36.09
CA PRO A 4 -38.53 -15.06 -35.53
C PRO A 4 -37.06 -14.72 -35.43
N THR A 5 -36.73 -13.54 -35.91
CA THR A 5 -35.45 -12.85 -35.85
C THR A 5 -35.15 -12.48 -34.37
N THR A 6 -33.98 -12.91 -33.93
CA THR A 6 -33.44 -12.55 -32.59
C THR A 6 -33.06 -11.07 -32.59
N SER A 7 -33.76 -10.30 -31.77
CA SER A 7 -33.49 -8.89 -31.49
C SER A 7 -32.18 -8.73 -30.76
N ASP A 8 -31.26 -8.05 -31.41
CA ASP A 8 -30.00 -7.51 -30.89
C ASP A 8 -30.32 -6.47 -29.81
N ARG A 9 -30.12 -6.83 -28.56
CA ARG A 9 -30.33 -5.93 -27.43
C ARG A 9 -28.97 -5.43 -26.95
N ALA A 10 -28.58 -4.25 -27.43
CA ALA A 10 -27.46 -3.48 -26.93
C ALA A 10 -27.61 -3.26 -25.41
N PRO A 11 -26.53 -3.33 -24.63
CA PRO A 11 -26.56 -2.99 -23.21
C PRO A 11 -26.77 -1.49 -23.04
N PRO A 12 -27.53 -1.06 -22.02
CA PRO A 12 -27.77 0.36 -21.77
C PRO A 12 -26.46 1.01 -21.30
N SER A 13 -25.99 1.96 -22.08
CA SER A 13 -25.00 2.95 -21.70
C SER A 13 -25.67 3.98 -20.78
N GLY A 14 -25.70 3.68 -19.48
CA GLY A 14 -26.04 4.66 -18.46
C GLY A 14 -24.77 5.29 -17.89
N PRO A 15 -24.78 6.57 -17.54
CA PRO A 15 -23.61 7.25 -17.01
C PRO A 15 -23.19 6.61 -15.69
N ILE A 16 -21.90 6.29 -15.57
CA ILE A 16 -21.24 5.89 -14.33
C ILE A 16 -21.04 7.18 -13.51
N GLY A 17 -22.15 7.67 -12.99
CA GLY A 17 -22.20 8.74 -12.01
C GLY A 17 -23.20 8.35 -10.96
N ASP A 18 -22.83 8.46 -9.69
CA ASP A 18 -23.63 8.25 -8.49
C ASP A 18 -23.80 6.81 -8.02
N ARG A 19 -22.71 6.15 -7.66
CA ARG A 19 -22.67 5.28 -6.51
C ARG A 19 -21.93 5.97 -5.36
N VAL A 20 -22.39 7.11 -4.95
CA VAL A 20 -22.32 7.52 -3.56
C VAL A 20 -23.51 6.83 -2.87
N ASP A 21 -23.39 5.52 -2.63
CA ASP A 21 -24.13 4.93 -1.54
C ASP A 21 -23.81 5.82 -0.35
N CYS A 22 -24.81 6.59 0.08
CA CYS A 22 -24.87 7.17 1.42
C CYS A 22 -24.91 5.99 2.42
N LEU A 23 -23.78 5.30 2.56
CA LEU A 23 -23.46 4.60 3.78
C LEU A 23 -23.52 5.69 4.85
N VAL A 24 -24.62 5.75 5.55
CA VAL A 24 -24.74 6.42 6.85
C VAL A 24 -23.61 5.79 7.66
N ILE A 25 -22.47 6.49 7.71
CA ILE A 25 -21.33 6.09 8.54
C ILE A 25 -21.84 6.30 9.96
N PRO A 26 -22.11 5.21 10.71
CA PRO A 26 -22.45 5.38 12.12
C PRO A 26 -21.27 6.09 12.74
N ASP A 27 -21.48 7.21 13.43
CA ASP A 27 -20.47 8.05 14.07
C ASP A 27 -19.70 9.08 13.23
N ALA A 28 -20.08 9.42 12.02
CA ALA A 28 -19.38 10.48 11.28
C ALA A 28 -19.27 11.79 12.07
N GLN A 29 -20.25 12.11 12.89
CA GLN A 29 -20.24 13.28 13.76
C GLN A 29 -19.24 13.12 14.92
N ALA A 30 -19.22 11.96 15.56
CA ALA A 30 -18.26 11.64 16.63
C ALA A 30 -16.82 11.65 16.12
N ASP A 31 -16.57 11.17 14.89
CA ASP A 31 -15.26 11.24 14.24
C ASP A 31 -14.80 12.69 14.02
N VAL A 32 -15.72 13.57 13.60
CA VAL A 32 -15.41 15.00 13.42
C VAL A 32 -15.09 15.66 14.76
N GLU A 33 -15.89 15.40 15.78
CA GLU A 33 -15.68 15.94 17.13
C GLU A 33 -14.35 15.46 17.72
N LEU A 34 -14.06 14.16 17.59
CA LEU A 34 -12.77 13.59 18.00
C LEU A 34 -11.61 14.29 17.30
N MET A 35 -11.65 14.41 15.97
CA MET A 35 -10.55 15.00 15.21
C MET A 35 -10.45 16.51 15.41
N ALA A 36 -11.54 17.21 15.71
CA ALA A 36 -11.51 18.60 16.11
C ALA A 36 -10.82 18.81 17.47
N ALA A 37 -11.10 17.94 18.45
CA ALA A 37 -10.42 17.95 19.75
C ALA A 37 -8.94 17.61 19.62
N VAL A 38 -8.57 16.62 18.76
CA VAL A 38 -7.16 16.33 18.43
C VAL A 38 -6.47 17.55 17.83
N ALA A 39 -7.12 18.26 16.92
CA ALA A 39 -6.58 19.49 16.30
C ALA A 39 -6.42 20.64 17.30
N ALA A 40 -7.25 20.67 18.34
CA ALA A 40 -7.13 21.59 19.47
C ALA A 40 -6.04 21.19 20.49
N ASN A 41 -5.27 20.12 20.21
CA ASN A 41 -4.24 19.55 21.08
C ASN A 41 -4.76 18.98 22.41
N ASP A 42 -6.01 18.48 22.47
CA ASP A 42 -6.51 17.76 23.64
C ASP A 42 -5.76 16.41 23.77
N PRO A 43 -5.02 16.18 24.87
CA PRO A 43 -4.23 14.97 25.04
C PRO A 43 -5.09 13.71 25.17
N VAL A 44 -6.31 13.82 25.73
CA VAL A 44 -7.23 12.68 25.87
C VAL A 44 -7.76 12.27 24.48
N ALA A 45 -8.14 13.24 23.66
CA ALA A 45 -8.58 13.00 22.29
C ALA A 45 -7.44 12.45 21.42
N GLN A 46 -6.20 12.95 21.59
CA GLN A 46 -5.03 12.42 20.88
C GLN A 46 -4.75 10.96 21.24
N GLN A 47 -4.82 10.60 22.51
CA GLN A 47 -4.66 9.22 22.95
C GLN A 47 -5.77 8.33 22.38
N ALA A 48 -7.03 8.73 22.49
CA ALA A 48 -8.18 7.96 21.98
C ALA A 48 -8.07 7.74 20.45
N ALA A 49 -7.72 8.76 19.69
CA ALA A 49 -7.51 8.65 18.24
C ALA A 49 -6.33 7.72 17.91
N ALA A 50 -5.21 7.82 18.64
CA ALA A 50 -4.06 6.97 18.43
C ALA A 50 -4.38 5.50 18.74
N GLU A 51 -5.04 5.20 19.85
CA GLU A 51 -5.44 3.85 20.22
C GLU A 51 -6.39 3.23 19.20
N ARG A 52 -7.37 3.99 18.73
CA ARG A 52 -8.34 3.54 17.71
C ARG A 52 -7.67 3.26 16.37
N LEU A 53 -6.75 4.11 15.92
CA LEU A 53 -6.16 4.04 14.57
C LEU A 53 -4.91 3.17 14.50
N ALA A 54 -4.18 2.97 15.60
CA ALA A 54 -2.91 2.26 15.62
C ALA A 54 -2.98 0.85 15.03
N PRO A 55 -4.00 0.00 15.26
CA PRO A 55 -4.06 -1.33 14.66
C PRO A 55 -4.09 -1.28 13.13
N ARG A 56 -4.88 -0.38 12.55
CA ARG A 56 -4.97 -0.20 11.09
C ARG A 56 -3.68 0.36 10.52
N VAL A 57 -3.11 1.38 11.16
CA VAL A 57 -1.84 2.00 10.77
C VAL A 57 -0.71 0.98 10.74
N ARG A 58 -0.55 0.18 11.81
CA ARG A 58 0.46 -0.89 11.87
C ARG A 58 0.26 -1.94 10.79
N LYS A 59 -0.98 -2.37 10.54
CA LYS A 59 -1.30 -3.32 9.46
C LYS A 59 -0.86 -2.79 8.11
N VAL A 60 -1.21 -1.55 7.78
CA VAL A 60 -0.89 -0.93 6.49
C VAL A 60 0.63 -0.71 6.34
N ALA A 61 1.30 -0.20 7.37
CA ALA A 61 2.75 -0.04 7.37
C ALA A 61 3.47 -1.39 7.21
N GLY A 62 3.01 -2.43 7.92
CA GLY A 62 3.56 -3.78 7.81
C GLY A 62 3.44 -4.37 6.41
N LEU A 63 2.35 -4.10 5.69
CA LEU A 63 2.17 -4.55 4.31
C LEU A 63 3.07 -3.80 3.31
N LEU A 64 3.39 -2.54 3.57
CA LEU A 64 4.17 -1.69 2.67
C LEU A 64 5.68 -1.71 2.93
N CYS A 65 6.10 -2.15 4.12
CA CYS A 65 7.51 -2.27 4.48
C CYS A 65 7.99 -3.72 4.28
N ARG A 66 9.31 -3.88 4.07
CA ARG A 66 9.92 -5.19 3.82
C ARG A 66 10.50 -5.86 5.05
N ASN A 67 10.59 -5.14 6.13
CA ASN A 67 11.05 -5.64 7.43
C ASN A 67 10.28 -4.98 8.56
N ALA A 68 10.30 -5.60 9.74
CA ALA A 68 9.52 -5.18 10.88
C ALA A 68 9.98 -3.81 11.44
N ALA A 69 11.28 -3.55 11.45
CA ALA A 69 11.82 -2.29 11.99
C ALA A 69 11.35 -1.09 11.16
N ASP A 70 11.46 -1.17 9.82
CA ASP A 70 10.94 -0.12 8.91
C ASP A 70 9.41 0.04 9.05
N ALA A 71 8.68 -1.07 9.32
CA ALA A 71 7.24 -1.04 9.51
C ALA A 71 6.85 -0.30 10.81
N ASP A 72 7.56 -0.55 11.90
CA ASP A 72 7.31 0.11 13.18
C ASP A 72 7.60 1.61 13.10
N ASP A 73 8.73 1.99 12.49
CA ASP A 73 9.11 3.39 12.25
C ASP A 73 8.08 4.10 11.36
N ALA A 74 7.65 3.44 10.28
CA ALA A 74 6.62 3.97 9.38
C ALA A 74 5.27 4.14 10.07
N ALA A 75 4.87 3.18 10.92
CA ALA A 75 3.63 3.27 11.68
C ALA A 75 3.67 4.43 12.68
N GLN A 76 4.77 4.59 13.39
CA GLN A 76 4.95 5.71 14.33
C GLN A 76 4.92 7.06 13.59
N ALA A 77 5.66 7.19 12.49
CA ALA A 77 5.66 8.39 11.68
C ALA A 77 4.27 8.72 11.13
N ALA A 78 3.52 7.70 10.70
CA ALA A 78 2.16 7.87 10.20
C ALA A 78 1.19 8.32 11.30
N LEU A 79 1.26 7.76 12.51
CA LEU A 79 0.44 8.19 13.64
C LEU A 79 0.71 9.66 14.00
N ILE A 80 1.98 10.07 14.02
CA ILE A 80 2.35 11.48 14.26
C ILE A 80 1.75 12.39 13.17
N GLU A 81 1.81 11.97 11.91
CA GLU A 81 1.26 12.73 10.78
C GLU A 81 -0.26 12.82 10.83
N ILE A 82 -0.94 11.73 11.23
CA ILE A 82 -2.39 11.69 11.43
C ILE A 82 -2.80 12.72 12.50
N LEU A 83 -2.15 12.73 13.66
CA LEU A 83 -2.45 13.66 14.73
C LEU A 83 -2.20 15.12 14.30
N LYS A 84 -1.11 15.40 13.60
CA LYS A 84 -0.80 16.73 13.06
C LYS A 84 -1.79 17.19 12.00
N SER A 85 -2.31 16.27 11.20
CA SER A 85 -3.23 16.54 10.10
C SER A 85 -4.70 16.52 10.52
N ALA A 86 -5.00 16.36 11.81
CA ALA A 86 -6.37 16.19 12.33
C ALA A 86 -7.35 17.25 11.83
N GLY A 87 -6.93 18.51 11.79
CA GLY A 87 -7.74 19.62 11.28
C GLY A 87 -8.10 19.54 9.79
N THR A 88 -7.50 18.61 9.03
CA THR A 88 -7.81 18.39 7.60
C THR A 88 -8.85 17.30 7.38
N PHE A 89 -9.22 16.56 8.41
CA PHE A 89 -10.23 15.51 8.29
C PHE A 89 -11.59 16.10 7.86
N ARG A 90 -12.27 15.42 6.96
CA ARG A 90 -13.60 15.77 6.45
C ARG A 90 -14.47 14.51 6.36
N VAL A 91 -15.77 14.66 6.55
CA VAL A 91 -16.77 13.58 6.57
C VAL A 91 -16.93 12.82 5.23
N ALA A 92 -16.26 13.27 4.17
CA ALA A 92 -16.35 12.63 2.86
C ALA A 92 -15.84 11.18 2.82
N THR A 93 -15.09 10.75 3.84
CA THR A 93 -14.59 9.37 4.01
C THR A 93 -14.64 8.98 5.47
N SER A 94 -14.59 7.67 5.77
CA SER A 94 -14.43 7.20 7.15
C SER A 94 -13.09 7.66 7.73
N LEU A 95 -13.04 7.83 9.04
CA LEU A 95 -11.80 8.20 9.74
C LEU A 95 -10.67 7.19 9.46
N GLU A 96 -11.00 5.90 9.47
CA GLU A 96 -10.07 4.82 9.17
C GLU A 96 -9.55 4.89 7.73
N GLY A 97 -10.43 5.16 6.75
CA GLY A 97 -10.05 5.30 5.34
C GLY A 97 -9.15 6.52 5.09
N TRP A 98 -9.44 7.65 5.78
CA TRP A 98 -8.59 8.83 5.73
C TRP A 98 -7.21 8.57 6.35
N ALA A 99 -7.17 7.97 7.54
CA ALA A 99 -5.94 7.61 8.23
C ALA A 99 -5.11 6.61 7.43
N GLU A 100 -5.75 5.63 6.78
CA GLU A 100 -5.08 4.67 5.90
C GLU A 100 -4.40 5.35 4.71
N ARG A 101 -5.09 6.23 3.99
CA ARG A 101 -4.49 6.99 2.87
C ARG A 101 -3.31 7.84 3.32
N LEU A 102 -3.40 8.43 4.51
CA LEU A 102 -2.31 9.22 5.09
C LEU A 102 -1.12 8.31 5.47
N THR A 103 -1.39 7.15 6.05
CA THR A 103 -0.37 6.12 6.35
C THR A 103 0.36 5.68 5.08
N ILE A 104 -0.37 5.34 4.02
CA ILE A 104 0.22 4.96 2.73
C ILE A 104 1.14 6.06 2.21
N ARG A 105 0.67 7.29 2.14
CA ARG A 105 1.46 8.44 1.65
C ARG A 105 2.73 8.66 2.48
N THR A 106 2.62 8.59 3.79
CA THR A 106 3.76 8.79 4.71
C THR A 106 4.79 7.68 4.55
N THR A 107 4.36 6.42 4.54
CA THR A 107 5.23 5.24 4.35
C THR A 107 5.94 5.27 3.00
N LEU A 108 5.22 5.54 1.90
CA LEU A 108 5.81 5.59 0.57
C LEU A 108 6.80 6.76 0.42
N ARG A 109 6.51 7.93 1.04
CA ARG A 109 7.45 9.07 1.05
C ARG A 109 8.73 8.73 1.82
N ALA A 110 8.62 8.10 2.98
CA ALA A 110 9.76 7.68 3.78
C ALA A 110 10.64 6.69 3.00
N ALA A 111 10.03 5.66 2.40
CA ALA A 111 10.73 4.67 1.59
C ALA A 111 11.46 5.29 0.38
N ARG A 112 10.84 6.27 -0.31
CA ARG A 112 11.46 6.99 -1.43
C ARG A 112 12.63 7.85 -0.98
N ARG A 113 12.51 8.57 0.13
CA ARG A 113 13.59 9.39 0.70
C ARG A 113 14.78 8.52 1.07
N GLU A 114 14.53 7.39 1.71
CA GLU A 114 15.59 6.46 2.12
C GLU A 114 16.30 5.86 0.91
N ARG A 115 15.58 5.45 -0.15
CA ARG A 115 16.18 5.00 -1.40
C ARG A 115 17.06 6.07 -2.06
N SER A 116 16.56 7.31 -2.10
CA SER A 116 17.33 8.42 -2.67
C SER A 116 18.59 8.70 -1.85
N ARG A 117 18.49 8.66 -0.52
CA ARG A 117 19.63 8.83 0.39
C ARG A 117 20.69 7.74 0.19
N ARG A 118 20.24 6.47 0.12
CA ARG A 118 21.16 5.33 -0.14
C ARG A 118 21.84 5.46 -1.49
N GLY A 119 21.10 5.75 -2.54
CA GLY A 119 21.69 5.92 -3.87
C GLY A 119 22.70 7.09 -3.98
N LEU A 120 22.50 8.15 -3.19
CA LEU A 120 23.49 9.21 -3.07
C LEU A 120 24.74 8.75 -2.32
N LEU A 121 24.57 8.04 -1.20
CA LEU A 121 25.69 7.52 -0.41
C LEU A 121 26.51 6.48 -1.20
N GLU A 122 25.84 5.57 -1.89
CA GLU A 122 26.50 4.58 -2.76
C GLU A 122 27.32 5.23 -3.89
N ARG A 123 26.91 6.42 -4.33
CA ARG A 123 27.63 7.17 -5.37
C ARG A 123 28.87 7.89 -4.85
N TRP A 124 28.87 8.28 -3.56
CA TRP A 124 29.90 9.15 -2.99
C TRP A 124 30.81 8.48 -1.97
N LEU A 125 30.39 7.36 -1.36
CA LEU A 125 31.21 6.61 -0.40
C LEU A 125 31.81 5.36 -1.05
N PRO A 126 33.06 5.03 -0.74
CA PRO A 126 33.63 3.71 -1.02
C PRO A 126 32.79 2.61 -0.39
N ALA A 127 32.70 1.44 -1.05
CA ALA A 127 31.80 0.34 -0.64
C ALA A 127 32.09 -0.20 0.76
N ASP A 128 33.33 -0.10 1.21
CA ASP A 128 33.79 -0.50 2.55
C ASP A 128 33.39 0.47 3.68
N LEU A 129 32.96 1.69 3.33
CA LEU A 129 32.48 2.69 4.29
C LEU A 129 30.94 2.79 4.34
N LEU A 130 30.24 1.99 3.56
CA LEU A 130 28.77 1.96 3.60
C LEU A 130 28.30 1.32 4.91
N PRO A 131 27.44 1.99 5.71
CA PRO A 131 26.95 1.47 7.01
C PRO A 131 26.11 0.20 6.88
N TRP A 132 25.63 -0.09 5.69
CA TRP A 132 24.95 -1.32 5.30
C TRP A 132 25.87 -2.05 4.31
N GLY A 133 26.56 -3.07 4.73
CA GLY A 133 27.18 -4.01 3.80
C GLY A 133 26.16 -4.46 2.76
N SER A 134 26.58 -4.72 1.50
CA SER A 134 25.66 -5.21 0.46
C SER A 134 24.66 -6.19 1.04
N PRO A 135 23.36 -5.95 0.92
CA PRO A 135 22.37 -6.92 1.35
C PRO A 135 22.37 -8.09 0.37
N ALA A 136 23.40 -8.92 0.44
CA ALA A 136 23.33 -10.27 -0.04
C ALA A 136 22.47 -11.04 0.97
N VAL A 137 21.15 -10.79 0.96
CA VAL A 137 20.21 -11.75 1.49
C VAL A 137 20.34 -12.97 0.59
N GLN A 138 21.26 -13.85 0.97
CA GLN A 138 21.27 -15.19 0.42
C GLN A 138 19.97 -15.84 0.88
N PRO A 139 19.12 -16.29 -0.05
CA PRO A 139 17.94 -17.02 0.33
C PRO A 139 18.40 -18.32 0.96
N SER A 140 18.17 -18.49 2.26
CA SER A 140 18.10 -19.81 2.84
C SER A 140 17.04 -20.58 2.08
N VAL A 141 17.38 -21.79 1.65
CA VAL A 141 16.58 -22.65 0.75
C VAL A 141 15.38 -23.28 1.47
N GLU A 142 15.00 -22.81 2.63
CA GLU A 142 13.86 -23.30 3.40
C GLU A 142 12.61 -22.46 3.09
N GLY A 143 11.78 -23.02 2.22
CA GLY A 143 10.40 -22.57 1.96
C GLY A 143 10.30 -21.24 1.19
N VAL A 144 9.93 -21.30 -0.09
CA VAL A 144 9.57 -20.11 -0.88
C VAL A 144 8.28 -19.53 -0.32
N THR A 145 8.39 -18.62 0.67
CA THR A 145 7.25 -17.89 1.20
C THR A 145 6.83 -16.76 0.27
N LEU A 146 5.57 -16.32 0.38
CA LEU A 146 5.07 -15.17 -0.38
C LEU A 146 5.94 -13.93 -0.14
N ASP A 147 6.36 -13.68 1.11
CA ASP A 147 7.21 -12.55 1.47
C ASP A 147 8.56 -12.59 0.75
N THR A 148 9.17 -13.78 0.68
CA THR A 148 10.43 -13.96 -0.06
C THR A 148 10.26 -13.64 -1.55
N LEU A 149 9.12 -13.99 -2.15
CA LEU A 149 8.82 -13.68 -3.55
C LEU A 149 8.55 -12.20 -3.76
N LEU A 150 7.77 -11.58 -2.88
CA LEU A 150 7.45 -10.16 -2.93
C LEU A 150 8.70 -9.30 -2.75
N ASN A 151 9.63 -9.71 -1.89
CA ASN A 151 10.89 -9.02 -1.67
C ASN A 151 11.83 -9.02 -2.90
N ARG A 152 11.59 -9.89 -3.88
CA ARG A 152 12.32 -9.89 -5.16
C ARG A 152 11.75 -8.93 -6.20
N LEU A 153 10.60 -8.32 -5.95
CA LEU A 153 10.07 -7.28 -6.82
C LEU A 153 10.88 -5.98 -6.65
N SER A 154 10.99 -5.19 -7.73
CA SER A 154 11.47 -3.82 -7.57
C SER A 154 10.52 -3.04 -6.65
N PRO A 155 11.01 -2.03 -5.92
CA PRO A 155 10.19 -1.27 -4.98
C PRO A 155 8.87 -0.78 -5.57
N ASP A 156 8.90 -0.19 -6.75
CA ASP A 156 7.71 0.36 -7.40
C ASP A 156 6.69 -0.71 -7.81
N ARG A 157 7.17 -1.92 -8.19
CA ARG A 157 6.28 -3.05 -8.50
C ARG A 157 5.68 -3.65 -7.24
N PHE A 158 6.47 -3.72 -6.18
CA PHE A 158 6.03 -4.16 -4.87
C PHE A 158 4.94 -3.23 -4.33
N GLU A 159 5.18 -1.90 -4.32
CA GLU A 159 4.22 -0.89 -3.89
C GLU A 159 2.89 -1.03 -4.65
N ALA A 160 2.94 -1.05 -5.98
CA ALA A 160 1.73 -1.19 -6.79
C ALA A 160 1.00 -2.52 -6.54
N PHE A 161 1.74 -3.62 -6.38
CA PHE A 161 1.18 -4.95 -6.13
C PHE A 161 0.48 -5.03 -4.78
N VAL A 162 1.10 -4.53 -3.71
CA VAL A 162 0.53 -4.52 -2.36
C VAL A 162 -0.71 -3.62 -2.29
N LEU A 163 -0.63 -2.40 -2.84
CA LEU A 163 -1.77 -1.49 -2.86
C LEU A 163 -2.98 -2.09 -3.57
N HIS A 164 -2.76 -2.79 -4.69
CA HIS A 164 -3.86 -3.36 -5.48
C HIS A 164 -4.40 -4.66 -4.90
N HIS A 165 -3.54 -5.58 -4.41
CA HIS A 165 -3.93 -6.94 -4.04
C HIS A 165 -4.13 -7.18 -2.55
N ALA A 166 -3.50 -6.37 -1.69
CA ALA A 166 -3.61 -6.51 -0.24
C ALA A 166 -4.45 -5.40 0.41
N LEU A 167 -4.55 -4.25 -0.25
CA LEU A 167 -5.30 -3.09 0.23
C LEU A 167 -6.48 -2.70 -0.68
N ASP A 168 -6.73 -3.47 -1.75
CA ASP A 168 -7.88 -3.36 -2.67
C ASP A 168 -8.05 -1.99 -3.37
N TYR A 169 -6.95 -1.23 -3.51
CA TYR A 169 -6.98 0.04 -4.24
C TYR A 169 -7.10 -0.18 -5.74
N THR A 170 -7.93 0.64 -6.40
CA THR A 170 -8.02 0.70 -7.85
C THR A 170 -6.76 1.30 -8.47
N VAL A 171 -6.58 1.09 -9.78
CA VAL A 171 -5.43 1.66 -10.51
C VAL A 171 -5.40 3.19 -10.41
N ASP A 172 -6.57 3.83 -10.48
CA ASP A 172 -6.67 5.30 -10.45
C ASP A 172 -6.35 5.84 -9.05
N GLU A 173 -6.84 5.21 -7.98
CA GLU A 173 -6.47 5.56 -6.61
C GLU A 173 -4.97 5.35 -6.33
N ILE A 174 -4.37 4.28 -6.86
CA ILE A 174 -2.92 4.05 -6.76
C ILE A 174 -2.16 5.15 -7.51
N ALA A 175 -2.64 5.56 -8.67
CA ALA A 175 -2.05 6.64 -9.46
C ALA A 175 -2.00 7.95 -8.66
N GLU A 176 -3.11 8.30 -8.00
CA GLU A 176 -3.19 9.47 -7.09
C GLU A 176 -2.27 9.34 -5.88
N LEU A 177 -2.33 8.20 -5.16
CA LEU A 177 -1.53 7.96 -3.96
C LEU A 177 -0.02 8.01 -4.23
N THR A 178 0.40 7.49 -5.40
CA THR A 178 1.81 7.38 -5.76
C THR A 178 2.30 8.51 -6.66
N ALA A 179 1.42 9.43 -7.06
CA ALA A 179 1.69 10.48 -8.05
C ALA A 179 2.31 9.89 -9.34
N THR A 180 1.72 8.80 -9.84
CA THR A 180 2.21 8.04 -11.00
C THR A 180 1.08 7.90 -12.01
N PRO A 181 1.32 8.07 -13.32
CA PRO A 181 0.26 7.91 -14.34
C PRO A 181 -0.39 6.52 -14.28
N PRO A 182 -1.73 6.40 -14.49
CA PRO A 182 -2.45 5.13 -14.42
C PRO A 182 -1.90 4.05 -15.37
N GLY A 183 -1.43 4.43 -16.56
CA GLY A 183 -0.75 3.53 -17.50
C GLY A 183 0.49 2.88 -16.89
N THR A 184 1.32 3.67 -16.22
CA THR A 184 2.53 3.19 -15.54
C THR A 184 2.18 2.25 -14.37
N VAL A 185 1.08 2.53 -13.63
CA VAL A 185 0.59 1.63 -12.57
C VAL A 185 0.17 0.28 -13.16
N LYS A 186 -0.58 0.28 -14.28
CA LYS A 186 -0.97 -0.95 -14.99
C LYS A 186 0.25 -1.76 -15.41
N ASP A 187 1.26 -1.11 -15.99
CA ASP A 187 2.51 -1.77 -16.41
C ASP A 187 3.26 -2.38 -15.22
N ARG A 188 3.36 -1.65 -14.09
CA ARG A 188 3.96 -2.16 -12.86
C ARG A 188 3.25 -3.42 -12.36
N LEU A 189 1.92 -3.45 -12.36
CA LEU A 189 1.12 -4.61 -11.95
C LEU A 189 1.31 -5.81 -12.90
N VAL A 190 1.31 -5.58 -14.22
CA VAL A 190 1.56 -6.63 -15.22
C VAL A 190 2.96 -7.22 -15.03
N MET A 191 3.97 -6.38 -14.88
CA MET A 191 5.35 -6.80 -14.71
C MET A 191 5.58 -7.51 -13.36
N ALA A 192 4.93 -7.05 -12.27
CA ALA A 192 4.97 -7.73 -10.99
C ALA A 192 4.43 -9.16 -11.09
N ARG A 193 3.23 -9.33 -11.67
CA ARG A 193 2.62 -10.66 -11.88
C ARG A 193 3.48 -11.57 -12.75
N LYS A 194 4.08 -11.03 -13.83
CA LYS A 194 4.98 -11.79 -14.71
C LYS A 194 6.22 -12.26 -13.95
N GLN A 195 6.82 -11.39 -13.16
CA GLN A 195 8.01 -11.70 -12.36
C GLN A 195 7.70 -12.74 -11.29
N LEU A 196 6.59 -12.60 -10.55
CA LEU A 196 6.18 -13.56 -9.53
C LEU A 196 5.91 -14.95 -10.13
N ARG A 197 5.20 -15.02 -11.27
CA ARG A 197 4.98 -16.30 -11.97
C ARG A 197 6.29 -16.98 -12.40
N LYS A 198 7.28 -16.19 -12.84
CA LYS A 198 8.61 -16.72 -13.20
C LYS A 198 9.31 -17.28 -11.97
N LEU A 199 9.30 -16.58 -10.85
CA LEU A 199 9.93 -16.99 -9.59
C LEU A 199 9.29 -18.28 -9.04
N LEU A 200 7.96 -18.39 -9.07
CA LEU A 200 7.23 -19.59 -8.66
C LEU A 200 7.61 -20.80 -9.51
N ARG A 201 7.70 -20.65 -10.83
CA ARG A 201 8.11 -21.76 -11.73
C ARG A 201 9.54 -22.21 -11.48
N THR A 202 10.44 -21.30 -11.14
CA THR A 202 11.84 -21.63 -10.85
C THR A 202 11.97 -22.31 -9.48
N GLY A 203 11.22 -21.85 -8.48
CA GLY A 203 11.19 -22.49 -7.15
C GLY A 203 10.66 -23.92 -7.19
N ALA A 204 9.57 -24.15 -7.94
CA ALA A 204 8.99 -25.49 -8.10
C ALA A 204 9.94 -26.49 -8.80
N ARG A 205 10.84 -26.02 -9.67
CA ARG A 205 11.85 -26.88 -10.32
C ARG A 205 12.96 -27.31 -9.39
N ASN A 206 13.34 -26.45 -8.44
CA ASN A 206 14.41 -26.75 -7.49
C ASN A 206 13.97 -27.67 -6.35
N SER A 207 12.68 -27.67 -5.97
CA SER A 207 12.14 -28.56 -4.94
C SER A 207 11.83 -29.98 -5.45
N GLY A 208 11.72 -30.17 -6.77
CA GLY A 208 11.44 -31.50 -7.38
C GLY A 208 12.69 -32.33 -7.71
N GLY A 209 13.88 -31.86 -7.40
CA GLY A 209 15.16 -32.48 -7.76
C GLY A 209 15.89 -33.25 -6.63
N GLN A 210 15.32 -33.31 -5.42
CA GLN A 210 15.98 -33.95 -4.26
C GLN A 210 15.46 -35.33 -3.89
N ASP A 211 14.51 -35.89 -4.66
CA ASP A 211 14.06 -37.27 -4.50
C ASP A 211 14.54 -38.13 -5.67
N ARG A 212 15.87 -38.35 -5.75
CA ARG A 212 16.46 -39.46 -6.49
C ARG A 212 17.77 -39.89 -5.90
#